data_60666445c12a2f0840f097a69fc1ed8a
#
_entry.id   60666445c12a2f0840f097a69fc1ed8a
#
_cell.length_a   1.000
_cell.length_b   1.000
_cell.length_c   1.000
_cell.angle_alpha   90.00
_cell.angle_beta   90.00
_cell.angle_gamma   90.00
#
_symmetry.space_group_name_H-M   'P 1'
#
loop_
_entity.id
_entity.type
_entity.pdbx_description
1 polymer ?
#
loop_
_entity_poly.entity_id
_entity_poly.type
_entity_poly.pdbx_seq_one_letter_code
_entity_poly.pdbx_strand_id
1 'polypeptide(L)'
;MGKEVVFDYSKATGFISAEEMANFKKTVMTAKETLLSKEGAGNDYLGWIDLPVDYDKDEFARIKKAAAKIQSDSDVLLVVGIGGSYLGARAAIEFLSNSFYNVLSKDVRKTPEIYFVGNSISSKYIADLKKVLAGKDFSINIISKSGTTTEPAIAFRVFKEMLIEKYGKEEAAKRIYATTDRAKGALKNLADEEGYEEFVVPDDVGGRFSVLTAVGLLPIAVCGADIDKLMEGAASGRKKALETPYEENPALLYA
;
A
#
# COMPACT_ATOMS: atom_id res chain seq x y z
N MET A 1 -6.97 25.91 5.46
CA MET A 1 -5.53 25.68 5.19
C MET A 1 -5.11 24.44 6.00
N GLY A 2 -4.70 23.35 5.34
CA GLY A 2 -4.12 22.20 6.02
C GLY A 2 -2.82 22.60 6.73
N LYS A 3 -2.55 21.99 7.88
CA LYS A 3 -1.26 22.19 8.55
C LYS A 3 -0.16 21.57 7.70
N GLU A 4 0.84 22.34 7.35
CA GLU A 4 1.99 21.87 6.60
C GLU A 4 2.88 20.98 7.50
N VAL A 5 3.44 19.92 6.92
CA VAL A 5 4.44 19.08 7.62
C VAL A 5 5.74 19.90 7.72
N VAL A 6 6.23 20.06 8.93
CA VAL A 6 7.48 20.77 9.23
C VAL A 6 8.54 19.76 9.64
N PHE A 7 9.71 19.86 9.03
CA PHE A 7 10.90 19.11 9.44
C PHE A 7 11.72 19.97 10.40
N ASP A 8 11.73 19.61 11.68
CA ASP A 8 12.51 20.29 12.71
C ASP A 8 13.73 19.45 13.11
N TYR A 9 14.90 19.89 12.67
CA TYR A 9 16.19 19.27 13.01
C TYR A 9 16.97 20.05 14.08
N SER A 10 16.37 21.03 14.74
CA SER A 10 17.03 21.88 15.74
C SER A 10 17.70 21.09 16.87
N LYS A 11 17.17 19.91 17.21
CA LYS A 11 17.76 19.03 18.22
C LYS A 11 18.97 18.21 17.72
N ALA A 12 19.20 18.14 16.42
CA ALA A 12 20.37 17.49 15.83
C ALA A 12 21.60 18.41 15.76
N THR A 13 21.41 19.74 15.80
CA THR A 13 22.49 20.73 15.63
C THR A 13 23.56 20.71 16.75
N GLY A 14 23.27 20.05 17.87
CA GLY A 14 24.30 19.78 18.91
C GLY A 14 25.25 18.65 18.55
N PHE A 15 24.91 17.84 17.52
CA PHE A 15 25.68 16.68 17.06
C PHE A 15 26.26 16.85 15.66
N ILE A 16 25.62 17.68 14.84
CA ILE A 16 26.00 17.97 13.46
C ILE A 16 26.25 19.46 13.35
N SER A 17 27.48 19.84 13.04
CA SER A 17 27.86 21.26 12.91
C SER A 17 27.35 21.87 11.59
N ALA A 18 27.24 23.19 11.57
CA ALA A 18 26.90 23.93 10.35
C ALA A 18 27.93 23.73 9.23
N GLU A 19 29.22 23.50 9.60
CA GLU A 19 30.27 23.22 8.65
C GLU A 19 30.12 21.83 7.99
N GLU A 20 29.77 20.81 8.78
CA GLU A 20 29.45 19.46 8.25
C GLU A 20 28.26 19.52 7.29
N MET A 21 27.18 20.20 7.66
CA MET A 21 26.01 20.38 6.79
C MET A 21 26.38 21.09 5.47
N ALA A 22 27.21 22.12 5.53
CA ALA A 22 27.67 22.86 4.34
C ALA A 22 28.53 21.97 3.43
N ASN A 23 29.45 21.18 4.02
CA ASN A 23 30.30 20.27 3.28
C ASN A 23 29.51 19.13 2.59
N PHE A 24 28.46 18.61 3.25
CA PHE A 24 27.61 17.57 2.70
C PHE A 24 26.69 18.04 1.58
N LYS A 25 26.36 19.34 1.52
CA LYS A 25 25.46 19.90 0.50
C LYS A 25 25.80 19.44 -0.92
N LYS A 26 27.09 19.48 -1.29
CA LYS A 26 27.52 19.05 -2.63
C LYS A 26 27.20 17.58 -2.89
N THR A 27 27.44 16.71 -1.92
CA THR A 27 27.15 15.27 -2.02
C THR A 27 25.65 15.02 -2.20
N VAL A 28 24.83 15.67 -1.38
CA VAL A 28 23.37 15.55 -1.46
C VAL A 28 22.82 16.05 -2.80
N MET A 29 23.34 17.18 -3.31
CA MET A 29 22.91 17.71 -4.60
C MET A 29 23.30 16.79 -5.75
N THR A 30 24.52 16.23 -5.75
CA THR A 30 24.95 15.24 -6.74
C THR A 30 24.08 13.97 -6.69
N ALA A 31 23.72 13.49 -5.49
CA ALA A 31 22.83 12.35 -5.33
C ALA A 31 21.41 12.65 -5.89
N LYS A 32 20.90 13.87 -5.64
CA LYS A 32 19.64 14.34 -6.24
C LYS A 32 19.72 14.34 -7.77
N GLU A 33 20.78 14.87 -8.34
CA GLU A 33 20.98 14.89 -9.80
C GLU A 33 21.01 13.47 -10.38
N THR A 34 21.76 12.55 -9.76
CA THR A 34 21.83 11.14 -10.15
C THR A 34 20.45 10.47 -10.08
N LEU A 35 19.66 10.75 -9.03
CA LEU A 35 18.31 10.23 -8.88
C LEU A 35 17.40 10.72 -10.01
N LEU A 36 17.47 12.00 -10.37
CA LEU A 36 16.59 12.62 -11.36
C LEU A 36 17.00 12.32 -12.80
N SER A 37 18.31 12.15 -13.06
CA SER A 37 18.79 11.70 -14.39
C SER A 37 18.45 10.23 -14.66
N LYS A 38 18.13 9.47 -13.61
CA LYS A 38 17.86 8.02 -13.71
C LYS A 38 19.03 7.21 -14.27
N GLU A 39 20.28 7.66 -14.05
CA GLU A 39 21.49 7.01 -14.56
C GLU A 39 22.22 6.18 -13.50
N GLY A 40 21.82 6.24 -12.25
CA GLY A 40 22.46 5.53 -11.14
C GLY A 40 22.04 4.06 -11.03
N ALA A 41 22.72 3.33 -10.15
CA ALA A 41 22.36 1.96 -9.79
C ALA A 41 20.94 1.91 -9.20
N GLY A 42 20.12 0.96 -9.65
CA GLY A 42 18.72 0.82 -9.21
C GLY A 42 17.73 1.69 -9.99
N ASN A 43 18.16 2.28 -11.10
CA ASN A 43 17.31 3.12 -11.97
C ASN A 43 16.09 2.39 -12.53
N ASP A 44 16.10 1.06 -12.60
CA ASP A 44 14.95 0.23 -12.99
C ASP A 44 13.75 0.36 -12.04
N TYR A 45 13.94 0.93 -10.84
CA TYR A 45 12.92 0.99 -9.78
C TYR A 45 12.60 2.43 -9.33
N LEU A 46 12.62 3.39 -10.24
CA LEU A 46 12.39 4.81 -9.94
C LEU A 46 10.99 5.34 -10.32
N GLY A 47 10.08 4.44 -10.72
CA GLY A 47 8.69 4.82 -11.06
C GLY A 47 7.94 5.53 -9.94
N TRP A 48 8.32 5.28 -8.68
CA TRP A 48 7.73 5.94 -7.51
C TRP A 48 7.92 7.47 -7.50
N ILE A 49 8.93 8.01 -8.17
CA ILE A 49 9.22 9.45 -8.22
C ILE A 49 8.07 10.21 -8.90
N ASP A 50 7.59 9.66 -10.01
CA ASP A 50 6.57 10.32 -10.84
C ASP A 50 5.15 9.82 -10.52
N LEU A 51 5.02 8.68 -9.84
CA LEU A 51 3.75 8.06 -9.47
C LEU A 51 2.71 9.02 -8.84
N PRO A 52 3.08 10.01 -8.00
CA PRO A 52 2.10 10.95 -7.45
C PRO A 52 1.38 11.82 -8.50
N VAL A 53 1.94 11.98 -9.69
CA VAL A 53 1.38 12.82 -10.77
C VAL A 53 1.10 12.05 -12.04
N ASP A 54 1.82 10.95 -12.27
CA ASP A 54 1.71 10.11 -13.47
C ASP A 54 1.34 8.67 -13.06
N TYR A 55 0.08 8.47 -12.73
CA TYR A 55 -0.50 7.16 -12.41
C TYR A 55 -1.65 6.83 -13.35
N ASP A 56 -1.93 5.55 -13.51
CA ASP A 56 -3.05 5.05 -14.31
C ASP A 56 -4.40 5.50 -13.71
N LYS A 57 -5.06 6.44 -14.39
CA LYS A 57 -6.33 7.02 -13.93
C LYS A 57 -7.48 6.03 -14.04
N ASP A 58 -7.44 5.12 -15.00
CA ASP A 58 -8.47 4.10 -15.18
C ASP A 58 -8.36 3.02 -14.10
N GLU A 59 -7.14 2.57 -13.81
CA GLU A 59 -6.91 1.67 -12.67
C GLU A 59 -7.30 2.34 -11.34
N PHE A 60 -6.97 3.62 -11.14
CA PHE A 60 -7.36 4.37 -9.96
C PHE A 60 -8.89 4.46 -9.79
N ALA A 61 -9.62 4.68 -10.88
CA ALA A 61 -11.08 4.65 -10.86
C ALA A 61 -11.62 3.25 -10.52
N ARG A 62 -11.00 2.20 -11.05
CA ARG A 62 -11.34 0.80 -10.72
C ARG A 62 -11.08 0.48 -9.25
N ILE A 63 -9.98 0.97 -8.67
CA ILE A 63 -9.68 0.83 -7.23
C ILE A 63 -10.83 1.44 -6.39
N LYS A 64 -11.28 2.65 -6.71
CA LYS A 64 -12.40 3.29 -6.01
C LYS A 64 -13.70 2.48 -6.13
N LYS A 65 -13.99 1.95 -7.33
CA LYS A 65 -15.15 1.09 -7.55
C LYS A 65 -15.08 -0.22 -6.75
N ALA A 66 -13.92 -0.88 -6.75
CA ALA A 66 -13.69 -2.08 -5.98
C ALA A 66 -13.81 -1.83 -4.47
N ALA A 67 -13.23 -0.72 -3.98
CA ALA A 67 -13.35 -0.32 -2.58
C ALA A 67 -14.81 -0.10 -2.18
N ALA A 68 -15.59 0.62 -2.98
CA ALA A 68 -17.01 0.83 -2.73
C ALA A 68 -17.82 -0.48 -2.72
N LYS A 69 -17.50 -1.43 -3.62
CA LYS A 69 -18.11 -2.76 -3.62
C LYS A 69 -17.79 -3.52 -2.33
N ILE A 70 -16.51 -3.58 -1.93
CA ILE A 70 -16.09 -4.24 -0.69
C ILE A 70 -16.79 -3.62 0.53
N GLN A 71 -16.90 -2.30 0.59
CA GLN A 71 -17.60 -1.60 1.67
C GLN A 71 -19.07 -1.95 1.74
N SER A 72 -19.72 -2.22 0.59
CA SER A 72 -21.15 -2.51 0.52
C SER A 72 -21.52 -3.96 0.84
N ASP A 73 -20.60 -4.91 0.56
CA ASP A 73 -20.91 -6.36 0.59
C ASP A 73 -20.05 -7.16 1.57
N SER A 74 -19.14 -6.51 2.30
CA SER A 74 -18.24 -7.18 3.23
C SER A 74 -18.22 -6.50 4.60
N ASP A 75 -18.12 -7.30 5.65
CA ASP A 75 -17.87 -6.85 7.02
C ASP A 75 -16.37 -6.77 7.29
N VAL A 76 -15.57 -7.53 6.54
CA VAL A 76 -14.13 -7.65 6.70
C VAL A 76 -13.42 -7.63 5.35
N LEU A 77 -12.30 -6.90 5.26
CA LEU A 77 -11.29 -7.07 4.22
C LEU A 77 -10.07 -7.80 4.82
N LEU A 78 -9.69 -8.92 4.22
CA LEU A 78 -8.40 -9.56 4.47
C LEU A 78 -7.38 -9.05 3.47
N VAL A 79 -6.33 -8.39 3.95
CA VAL A 79 -5.17 -7.99 3.14
C VAL A 79 -4.09 -9.05 3.31
N VAL A 80 -3.87 -9.84 2.25
CA VAL A 80 -2.94 -10.97 2.26
C VAL A 80 -1.64 -10.56 1.57
N GLY A 81 -0.58 -10.37 2.35
CA GLY A 81 0.71 -9.92 1.82
C GLY A 81 1.80 -9.90 2.88
N ILE A 82 3.04 -9.68 2.45
CA ILE A 82 4.22 -9.58 3.33
C ILE A 82 5.10 -8.40 2.93
N GLY A 83 5.82 -7.83 3.88
CA GLY A 83 6.74 -6.71 3.63
C GLY A 83 6.05 -5.50 3.01
N GLY A 84 6.57 -5.01 1.89
CA GLY A 84 6.01 -3.86 1.16
C GLY A 84 4.57 -4.05 0.69
N SER A 85 4.12 -5.29 0.53
CA SER A 85 2.76 -5.60 0.10
C SER A 85 1.68 -5.30 1.15
N TYR A 86 2.03 -5.04 2.41
CA TYR A 86 1.05 -4.68 3.43
C TYR A 86 1.45 -3.53 4.35
N LEU A 87 2.76 -3.34 4.61
CA LEU A 87 3.22 -2.39 5.63
C LEU A 87 2.85 -0.94 5.31
N GLY A 88 2.95 -0.51 4.04
CA GLY A 88 2.57 0.84 3.64
C GLY A 88 1.07 1.11 3.82
N ALA A 89 0.23 0.17 3.39
CA ALA A 89 -1.21 0.25 3.60
C ALA A 89 -1.57 0.27 5.10
N ARG A 90 -0.95 -0.62 5.89
CA ARG A 90 -1.15 -0.69 7.33
C ARG A 90 -0.77 0.61 8.02
N ALA A 91 0.40 1.17 7.70
CA ALA A 91 0.85 2.44 8.26
C ALA A 91 -0.13 3.58 7.97
N ALA A 92 -0.62 3.69 6.73
CA ALA A 92 -1.60 4.72 6.37
C ALA A 92 -2.94 4.51 7.08
N ILE A 93 -3.44 3.28 7.14
CA ILE A 93 -4.71 2.95 7.81
C ILE A 93 -4.62 3.24 9.31
N GLU A 94 -3.56 2.79 9.98
CA GLU A 94 -3.35 3.02 11.42
C GLU A 94 -3.16 4.52 11.74
N PHE A 95 -2.53 5.30 10.83
CA PHE A 95 -2.37 6.74 10.97
C PHE A 95 -3.70 7.52 10.81
N LEU A 96 -4.54 7.10 9.87
CA LEU A 96 -5.77 7.82 9.49
C LEU A 96 -7.00 7.37 10.29
N SER A 97 -6.94 6.18 10.91
CA SER A 97 -8.08 5.57 11.60
C SER A 97 -7.95 5.65 13.13
N ASN A 98 -9.03 5.31 13.80
CA ASN A 98 -9.03 5.14 15.25
C ASN A 98 -8.12 3.95 15.65
N SER A 99 -7.34 4.09 16.74
CA SER A 99 -6.45 3.03 17.25
C SER A 99 -7.17 1.69 17.55
N PHE A 100 -8.47 1.74 17.78
CA PHE A 100 -9.32 0.58 18.03
C PHE A 100 -10.26 0.27 16.86
N TYR A 101 -9.87 0.66 15.64
CA TYR A 101 -10.69 0.59 14.44
C TYR A 101 -11.49 -0.71 14.30
N ASN A 102 -10.86 -1.87 14.38
CA ASN A 102 -11.52 -3.16 14.16
C ASN A 102 -12.50 -3.58 15.30
N VAL A 103 -12.41 -2.97 16.48
CA VAL A 103 -13.34 -3.28 17.60
C VAL A 103 -14.48 -2.28 17.72
N LEU A 104 -14.48 -1.22 16.91
CA LEU A 104 -15.63 -0.31 16.81
C LEU A 104 -16.78 -1.02 16.11
N SER A 105 -18.02 -0.68 16.50
CA SER A 105 -19.20 -1.17 15.78
C SER A 105 -19.23 -0.67 14.34
N LYS A 106 -19.89 -1.40 13.43
CA LYS A 106 -20.03 -1.01 12.02
C LYS A 106 -20.67 0.38 11.88
N ASP A 107 -21.62 0.73 12.76
CA ASP A 107 -22.28 2.03 12.76
C ASP A 107 -21.36 3.20 13.07
N VAL A 108 -20.30 2.96 13.84
CA VAL A 108 -19.27 3.97 14.15
C VAL A 108 -18.18 3.98 13.09
N ARG A 109 -17.69 2.81 12.71
CA ARG A 109 -16.60 2.64 11.75
C ARG A 109 -17.02 3.00 10.31
N LYS A 110 -18.23 2.67 9.91
CA LYS A 110 -18.85 2.85 8.57
C LYS A 110 -18.25 1.99 7.46
N THR A 111 -17.13 1.39 7.66
CA THR A 111 -16.34 0.62 6.69
C THR A 111 -16.02 -0.79 7.23
N PRO A 112 -15.56 -1.74 6.41
CA PRO A 112 -15.17 -3.07 6.87
C PRO A 112 -14.05 -3.06 7.92
N GLU A 113 -13.98 -4.07 8.77
CA GLU A 113 -12.77 -4.38 9.54
C GLU A 113 -11.65 -4.74 8.57
N ILE A 114 -10.40 -4.41 8.90
CA ILE A 114 -9.26 -4.75 8.05
C ILE A 114 -8.27 -5.58 8.86
N TYR A 115 -7.99 -6.79 8.38
CA TYR A 115 -6.99 -7.67 8.98
C TYR A 115 -5.89 -7.98 7.97
N PHE A 116 -4.65 -7.93 8.45
CA PHE A 116 -3.46 -8.27 7.67
C PHE A 116 -3.03 -9.69 7.99
N VAL A 117 -2.82 -10.50 6.96
CA VAL A 117 -2.43 -11.91 7.08
C VAL A 117 -1.44 -12.28 5.97
N GLY A 118 -0.70 -13.39 6.14
CA GLY A 118 0.34 -13.78 5.19
C GLY A 118 1.69 -13.10 5.44
N ASN A 119 1.84 -12.43 6.57
CA ASN A 119 3.09 -11.89 7.05
C ASN A 119 3.80 -12.81 8.06
N SER A 120 3.17 -13.94 8.35
CA SER A 120 3.72 -15.04 9.15
C SER A 120 3.04 -16.37 8.79
N ILE A 121 3.66 -17.49 9.21
CA ILE A 121 3.12 -18.85 9.05
C ILE A 121 2.50 -19.39 10.35
N SER A 122 2.10 -18.50 11.26
CA SER A 122 1.50 -18.89 12.54
C SER A 122 0.14 -19.56 12.34
N SER A 123 0.09 -20.87 12.57
CA SER A 123 -1.18 -21.63 12.54
C SER A 123 -2.17 -21.15 13.59
N LYS A 124 -1.68 -20.70 14.75
CA LYS A 124 -2.51 -20.11 15.82
C LYS A 124 -3.20 -18.83 15.33
N TYR A 125 -2.43 -17.92 14.72
CA TYR A 125 -2.99 -16.66 14.20
C TYR A 125 -4.08 -16.93 13.14
N ILE A 126 -3.83 -17.85 12.20
CA ILE A 126 -4.82 -18.25 11.18
C ILE A 126 -6.07 -18.85 11.84
N ALA A 127 -5.91 -19.74 12.82
CA ALA A 127 -7.03 -20.37 13.52
C ALA A 127 -7.87 -19.35 14.30
N ASP A 128 -7.23 -18.37 14.95
CA ASP A 128 -7.92 -17.33 15.69
C ASP A 128 -8.65 -16.36 14.72
N LEU A 129 -8.03 -16.00 13.60
CA LEU A 129 -8.66 -15.15 12.59
C LEU A 129 -9.86 -15.84 11.93
N LYS A 130 -9.81 -17.16 11.69
CA LYS A 130 -10.99 -17.93 11.23
C LYS A 130 -12.18 -17.79 12.18
N LYS A 131 -11.95 -17.74 13.49
CA LYS A 131 -13.02 -17.51 14.49
C LYS A 131 -13.59 -16.08 14.41
N VAL A 132 -12.73 -15.08 14.16
CA VAL A 132 -13.16 -13.69 13.96
C VAL A 132 -14.04 -13.55 12.72
N LEU A 133 -13.75 -14.32 11.67
CA LEU A 133 -14.51 -14.31 10.42
C LEU A 133 -15.81 -15.13 10.47
N ALA A 134 -16.00 -15.96 11.50
CA ALA A 134 -17.18 -16.79 11.62
C ALA A 134 -18.46 -15.94 11.60
N GLY A 135 -19.35 -16.20 10.65
CA GLY A 135 -20.62 -15.48 10.47
C GLY A 135 -20.51 -14.12 9.77
N LYS A 136 -19.30 -13.60 9.52
CA LYS A 136 -19.09 -12.33 8.80
C LYS A 136 -18.99 -12.54 7.29
N ASP A 137 -19.40 -11.53 6.51
CA ASP A 137 -19.09 -11.45 5.10
C ASP A 137 -17.70 -10.84 4.92
N PHE A 138 -16.88 -11.42 4.03
CA PHE A 138 -15.54 -10.92 3.83
C PHE A 138 -15.07 -11.00 2.38
N SER A 139 -14.12 -10.13 2.06
CA SER A 139 -13.37 -10.11 0.80
C SER A 139 -11.88 -10.28 1.06
N ILE A 140 -11.13 -10.70 0.05
CA ILE A 140 -9.68 -10.88 0.10
C ILE A 140 -9.03 -9.97 -0.93
N ASN A 141 -8.03 -9.18 -0.50
CA ASN A 141 -7.05 -8.56 -1.39
C ASN A 141 -5.73 -9.32 -1.23
N ILE A 142 -5.43 -10.20 -2.18
CA ILE A 142 -4.14 -10.90 -2.26
C ILE A 142 -3.14 -10.06 -3.03
N ILE A 143 -1.99 -9.77 -2.41
CA ILE A 143 -0.95 -8.89 -2.95
C ILE A 143 0.36 -9.65 -3.05
N SER A 144 0.75 -10.01 -4.25
CA SER A 144 2.03 -10.68 -4.51
C SER A 144 2.42 -10.51 -5.98
N LYS A 145 3.55 -9.88 -6.27
CA LYS A 145 4.02 -9.69 -7.65
C LYS A 145 4.31 -11.02 -8.33
N SER A 146 5.06 -11.92 -7.69
CA SER A 146 5.40 -13.23 -8.24
C SER A 146 4.30 -14.28 -8.05
N GLY A 147 3.49 -14.14 -7.02
CA GLY A 147 2.53 -15.17 -6.58
C GLY A 147 3.15 -16.40 -5.92
N THR A 148 4.48 -16.43 -5.74
CA THR A 148 5.23 -17.60 -5.22
C THR A 148 5.74 -17.41 -3.78
N THR A 149 5.53 -16.25 -3.18
CA THR A 149 5.91 -16.00 -1.78
C THR A 149 5.09 -16.91 -0.87
N THR A 150 5.77 -17.73 -0.08
CA THR A 150 5.19 -18.86 0.65
C THR A 150 4.12 -18.45 1.65
N GLU A 151 4.40 -17.42 2.48
CA GLU A 151 3.53 -17.02 3.58
C GLU A 151 2.17 -16.48 3.07
N PRO A 152 2.13 -15.53 2.13
CA PRO A 152 0.86 -15.11 1.52
C PRO A 152 0.14 -16.23 0.77
N ALA A 153 0.87 -17.13 0.10
CA ALA A 153 0.26 -18.24 -0.65
C ALA A 153 -0.45 -19.23 0.28
N ILE A 154 0.15 -19.57 1.44
CA ILE A 154 -0.47 -20.42 2.45
C ILE A 154 -1.73 -19.76 3.01
N ALA A 155 -1.62 -18.49 3.45
CA ALA A 155 -2.74 -17.76 4.00
C ALA A 155 -3.87 -17.62 2.97
N PHE A 156 -3.55 -17.27 1.73
CA PHE A 156 -4.53 -17.14 0.66
C PHE A 156 -5.28 -18.44 0.41
N ARG A 157 -4.58 -19.58 0.33
CA ARG A 157 -5.23 -20.89 0.15
C ARG A 157 -6.27 -21.15 1.22
N VAL A 158 -5.92 -20.95 2.49
CA VAL A 158 -6.82 -21.20 3.63
C VAL A 158 -8.08 -20.33 3.57
N PHE A 159 -7.93 -19.04 3.32
CA PHE A 159 -9.06 -18.12 3.32
C PHE A 159 -9.85 -18.15 2.01
N LYS A 160 -9.23 -18.48 0.87
CA LYS A 160 -9.94 -18.80 -0.39
C LYS A 160 -10.88 -19.99 -0.22
N GLU A 161 -10.40 -21.09 0.38
CA GLU A 161 -11.23 -22.26 0.66
C GLU A 161 -12.45 -21.87 1.53
N MET A 162 -12.23 -21.06 2.57
CA MET A 162 -13.30 -20.56 3.43
C MET A 162 -14.33 -19.69 2.67
N LEU A 163 -13.89 -18.87 1.69
CA LEU A 163 -14.80 -18.14 0.81
C LEU A 163 -15.61 -19.09 -0.08
N ILE A 164 -14.97 -20.10 -0.67
CA ILE A 164 -15.63 -21.07 -1.54
C ILE A 164 -16.66 -21.89 -0.76
N GLU A 165 -16.32 -22.33 0.45
CA GLU A 165 -17.26 -23.03 1.34
C GLU A 165 -18.50 -22.17 1.67
N LYS A 166 -18.31 -20.87 1.86
CA LYS A 166 -19.40 -19.95 2.22
C LYS A 166 -20.27 -19.54 1.04
N TYR A 167 -19.69 -19.23 -0.11
CA TYR A 167 -20.39 -18.59 -1.23
C TYR A 167 -20.47 -19.42 -2.51
N GLY A 168 -19.74 -20.54 -2.58
CA GLY A 168 -19.50 -21.25 -3.84
C GLY A 168 -18.41 -20.56 -4.67
N LYS A 169 -17.88 -21.28 -5.68
CA LYS A 169 -16.69 -20.87 -6.44
C LYS A 169 -16.88 -19.54 -7.18
N GLU A 170 -18.01 -19.38 -7.86
CA GLU A 170 -18.27 -18.19 -8.70
C GLU A 170 -18.41 -16.90 -7.89
N GLU A 171 -19.15 -16.95 -6.77
CA GLU A 171 -19.32 -15.76 -5.93
C GLU A 171 -18.08 -15.47 -5.09
N ALA A 172 -17.35 -16.50 -4.66
CA ALA A 172 -16.06 -16.34 -4.00
C ALA A 172 -15.04 -15.61 -4.91
N ALA A 173 -15.03 -15.93 -6.20
CA ALA A 173 -14.14 -15.26 -7.16
C ALA A 173 -14.39 -13.74 -7.24
N LYS A 174 -15.65 -13.29 -7.16
CA LYS A 174 -16.03 -11.87 -7.17
C LYS A 174 -15.65 -11.11 -5.89
N ARG A 175 -15.23 -11.83 -4.84
CA ARG A 175 -14.78 -11.29 -3.55
C ARG A 175 -13.26 -11.35 -3.36
N ILE A 176 -12.54 -11.79 -4.41
CA ILE A 176 -11.08 -11.86 -4.43
C ILE A 176 -10.57 -10.80 -5.40
N TYR A 177 -9.66 -9.98 -4.89
CA TYR A 177 -8.98 -8.90 -5.62
C TYR A 177 -7.49 -9.21 -5.64
N ALA A 178 -6.92 -9.46 -6.82
CA ALA A 178 -5.52 -9.82 -6.99
C ALA A 178 -4.70 -8.59 -7.38
N THR A 179 -3.77 -8.17 -6.53
CA THR A 179 -2.78 -7.13 -6.87
C THR A 179 -1.47 -7.83 -7.19
N THR A 180 -1.12 -7.91 -8.46
CA THR A 180 -0.05 -8.78 -8.96
C THR A 180 0.71 -8.19 -10.16
N ASP A 181 1.58 -8.97 -10.79
CA ASP A 181 2.26 -8.61 -12.03
C ASP A 181 1.26 -8.44 -13.18
N ARG A 182 1.57 -7.56 -14.12
CA ARG A 182 0.70 -7.29 -15.27
C ARG A 182 0.52 -8.49 -16.20
N ALA A 183 1.56 -9.30 -16.39
CA ALA A 183 1.62 -10.27 -17.47
C ALA A 183 2.02 -11.69 -17.04
N LYS A 184 2.64 -11.87 -15.89
CA LYS A 184 3.25 -13.16 -15.51
C LYS A 184 3.19 -13.42 -14.02
N GLY A 185 3.42 -14.67 -13.64
CA GLY A 185 3.49 -15.10 -12.24
C GLY A 185 2.33 -16.03 -11.86
N ALA A 186 2.53 -16.77 -10.79
CA ALA A 186 1.55 -17.77 -10.36
C ALA A 186 0.21 -17.14 -9.96
N LEU A 187 0.24 -15.97 -9.30
CA LEU A 187 -0.99 -15.28 -8.92
C LEU A 187 -1.70 -14.68 -10.14
N LYS A 188 -0.96 -14.15 -11.12
CA LYS A 188 -1.52 -13.64 -12.37
C LYS A 188 -2.26 -14.76 -13.13
N ASN A 189 -1.60 -15.90 -13.33
CA ASN A 189 -2.22 -17.02 -14.01
C ASN A 189 -3.48 -17.52 -13.28
N LEU A 190 -3.44 -17.59 -11.97
CA LEU A 190 -4.59 -18.01 -11.16
C LEU A 190 -5.73 -16.99 -11.25
N ALA A 191 -5.42 -15.68 -11.26
CA ALA A 191 -6.42 -14.62 -11.36
C ALA A 191 -7.13 -14.65 -12.72
N ASP A 192 -6.38 -14.86 -13.81
CA ASP A 192 -6.93 -15.05 -15.15
C ASP A 192 -7.84 -16.29 -15.23
N GLU A 193 -7.39 -17.42 -14.67
CA GLU A 193 -8.14 -18.68 -14.70
C GLU A 193 -9.45 -18.63 -13.90
N GLU A 194 -9.40 -17.98 -12.73
CA GLU A 194 -10.53 -17.95 -11.79
C GLU A 194 -11.40 -16.68 -11.95
N GLY A 195 -10.97 -15.71 -12.79
CA GLY A 195 -11.72 -14.48 -13.08
C GLY A 195 -11.73 -13.47 -11.93
N TYR A 196 -10.62 -13.32 -11.21
CA TYR A 196 -10.52 -12.31 -10.15
C TYR A 196 -10.42 -10.89 -10.72
N GLU A 197 -10.90 -9.88 -9.99
CA GLU A 197 -10.56 -8.49 -10.27
C GLU A 197 -9.07 -8.26 -10.01
N GLU A 198 -8.38 -7.74 -11.03
CA GLU A 198 -6.93 -7.59 -10.99
C GLU A 198 -6.48 -6.13 -10.96
N PHE A 199 -5.40 -5.89 -10.20
CA PHE A 199 -4.68 -4.62 -10.12
C PHE A 199 -3.18 -4.87 -10.31
N VAL A 200 -2.49 -3.90 -10.89
CA VAL A 200 -1.09 -4.05 -11.28
C VAL A 200 -0.13 -3.55 -10.22
N VAL A 201 0.90 -4.34 -9.94
CA VAL A 201 2.13 -3.86 -9.29
C VAL A 201 3.08 -3.40 -10.39
N PRO A 202 3.36 -2.10 -10.56
CA PRO A 202 4.23 -1.61 -11.62
C PRO A 202 5.63 -2.23 -11.56
N ASP A 203 6.25 -2.46 -12.72
CA ASP A 203 7.56 -3.12 -12.80
C ASP A 203 8.68 -2.25 -12.24
N ASP A 204 8.56 -0.95 -12.44
CA ASP A 204 9.51 0.08 -12.03
C ASP A 204 9.28 0.61 -10.61
N VAL A 205 8.36 0.00 -9.84
CA VAL A 205 8.11 0.35 -8.44
C VAL A 205 8.48 -0.81 -7.53
N GLY A 206 9.51 -0.62 -6.73
CA GLY A 206 9.92 -1.59 -5.70
C GLY A 206 8.88 -1.73 -4.59
N GLY A 207 8.79 -2.91 -3.97
CA GLY A 207 7.78 -3.20 -2.94
C GLY A 207 7.74 -2.19 -1.79
N ARG A 208 8.90 -1.67 -1.38
CA ARG A 208 9.00 -0.67 -0.29
C ARG A 208 8.50 0.73 -0.67
N PHE A 209 8.26 1.00 -1.95
CA PHE A 209 7.80 2.28 -2.48
C PHE A 209 6.38 2.21 -3.08
N SER A 210 5.67 1.08 -2.85
CA SER A 210 4.44 0.74 -3.58
C SER A 210 3.14 1.25 -2.94
N VAL A 211 3.19 1.97 -1.82
CA VAL A 211 1.97 2.41 -1.10
C VAL A 211 1.02 3.25 -1.96
N LEU A 212 1.54 4.02 -2.90
CA LEU A 212 0.74 4.84 -3.83
C LEU A 212 0.36 4.12 -5.13
N THR A 213 0.58 2.81 -5.21
CA THR A 213 0.02 1.92 -6.24
C THR A 213 -1.24 1.22 -5.71
N ALA A 214 -1.86 0.36 -6.50
CA ALA A 214 -2.97 -0.48 -6.06
C ALA A 214 -2.66 -1.29 -4.79
N VAL A 215 -1.37 -1.59 -4.54
CA VAL A 215 -0.88 -2.28 -3.32
C VAL A 215 -1.35 -1.59 -2.04
N GLY A 216 -1.25 -0.27 -1.98
CA GLY A 216 -1.69 0.50 -0.81
C GLY A 216 -3.07 1.12 -1.01
N LEU A 217 -3.34 1.64 -2.21
CA LEU A 217 -4.54 2.45 -2.46
C LEU A 217 -5.84 1.67 -2.26
N LEU A 218 -5.92 0.39 -2.65
CA LEU A 218 -7.14 -0.40 -2.48
C LEU A 218 -7.50 -0.59 -1.00
N PRO A 219 -6.65 -1.16 -0.13
CA PRO A 219 -6.99 -1.30 1.28
C PRO A 219 -7.17 0.05 2.00
N ILE A 220 -6.43 1.11 1.61
CA ILE A 220 -6.60 2.46 2.16
C ILE A 220 -7.98 3.03 1.78
N ALA A 221 -8.43 2.86 0.54
CA ALA A 221 -9.76 3.28 0.12
C ALA A 221 -10.86 2.49 0.84
N VAL A 222 -10.67 1.18 1.06
CA VAL A 222 -11.64 0.35 1.80
C VAL A 222 -11.78 0.80 3.25
N CYS A 223 -10.73 1.29 3.90
CA CYS A 223 -10.85 1.86 5.25
C CYS A 223 -11.63 3.19 5.31
N GLY A 224 -12.02 3.74 4.15
CA GLY A 224 -12.77 4.98 4.05
C GLY A 224 -11.91 6.24 3.90
N ALA A 225 -10.60 6.09 3.74
CA ALA A 225 -9.72 7.23 3.48
C ALA A 225 -9.93 7.75 2.05
N ASP A 226 -9.86 9.08 1.91
CA ASP A 226 -9.95 9.76 0.62
C ASP A 226 -8.61 9.64 -0.12
N ILE A 227 -8.54 8.68 -1.05
CA ILE A 227 -7.31 8.44 -1.82
C ILE A 227 -7.03 9.52 -2.88
N ASP A 228 -8.02 10.32 -3.28
CA ASP A 228 -7.77 11.50 -4.13
C ASP A 228 -6.93 12.53 -3.36
N LYS A 229 -7.31 12.84 -2.10
CA LYS A 229 -6.53 13.73 -1.23
C LYS A 229 -5.16 13.14 -0.86
N LEU A 230 -5.06 11.82 -0.75
CA LEU A 230 -3.78 11.16 -0.53
C LEU A 230 -2.83 11.41 -1.71
N MET A 231 -3.31 11.25 -2.94
CA MET A 231 -2.52 11.50 -4.15
C MET A 231 -2.20 12.99 -4.35
N GLU A 232 -3.15 13.89 -4.05
CA GLU A 232 -2.91 15.34 -4.05
C GLU A 232 -1.81 15.73 -3.05
N GLY A 233 -1.85 15.16 -1.83
CA GLY A 233 -0.82 15.36 -0.82
C GLY A 233 0.55 14.83 -1.26
N ALA A 234 0.59 13.67 -1.89
CA ALA A 234 1.81 13.08 -2.44
C ALA A 234 2.38 13.95 -3.59
N ALA A 235 1.54 14.47 -4.49
CA ALA A 235 1.95 15.37 -5.55
C ALA A 235 2.52 16.69 -4.99
N SER A 236 1.89 17.24 -3.96
CA SER A 236 2.39 18.43 -3.25
C SER A 236 3.75 18.17 -2.59
N GLY A 237 3.90 17.02 -1.90
CA GLY A 237 5.17 16.60 -1.29
C GLY A 237 6.28 16.41 -2.33
N ARG A 238 5.96 15.75 -3.46
CA ARG A 238 6.88 15.61 -4.60
C ARG A 238 7.35 16.96 -5.11
N LYS A 239 6.42 17.88 -5.38
CA LYS A 239 6.76 19.23 -5.84
C LYS A 239 7.71 19.93 -4.87
N LYS A 240 7.40 19.91 -3.58
CA LYS A 240 8.25 20.49 -2.54
C LYS A 240 9.65 19.86 -2.51
N ALA A 241 9.76 18.54 -2.59
CA ALA A 241 11.05 17.84 -2.59
C ALA A 241 11.90 18.14 -3.82
N LEU A 242 11.26 18.36 -4.98
CA LEU A 242 11.99 18.60 -6.24
C LEU A 242 12.37 20.08 -6.43
N GLU A 243 11.49 21.02 -6.08
CA GLU A 243 11.62 22.42 -6.47
C GLU A 243 12.17 23.33 -5.37
N THR A 244 12.06 22.94 -4.07
CA THR A 244 12.56 23.77 -2.97
C THR A 244 14.09 23.81 -2.94
N PRO A 245 14.73 24.98 -2.72
CA PRO A 245 16.16 25.10 -2.53
C PRO A 245 16.68 24.24 -1.38
N TYR A 246 17.96 23.85 -1.42
CA TYR A 246 18.55 22.93 -0.44
C TYR A 246 18.30 23.35 1.01
N GLU A 247 18.50 24.63 1.34
CA GLU A 247 18.43 25.17 2.70
C GLU A 247 17.03 25.13 3.31
N GLU A 248 16.01 25.02 2.47
CA GLU A 248 14.59 25.00 2.86
C GLU A 248 13.90 23.66 2.53
N ASN A 249 14.66 22.71 1.98
CA ASN A 249 14.11 21.45 1.48
C ASN A 249 14.19 20.35 2.54
N PRO A 250 13.07 19.96 3.15
CA PRO A 250 13.08 18.93 4.21
C PRO A 250 13.67 17.60 3.77
N ALA A 251 13.47 17.19 2.51
CA ALA A 251 14.00 15.93 1.99
C ALA A 251 15.52 15.96 1.84
N LEU A 252 16.07 17.08 1.36
CA LEU A 252 17.52 17.23 1.18
C LEU A 252 18.25 17.49 2.50
N LEU A 253 17.59 18.17 3.45
CA LEU A 253 18.13 18.39 4.80
C LEU A 253 18.12 17.09 5.64
N TYR A 254 17.15 16.20 5.38
CA TYR A 254 17.08 14.89 6.04
C TYR A 254 18.15 13.92 5.50
N ALA A 255 18.44 13.98 4.19
CA ALA A 255 19.42 13.11 3.52
C ALA A 255 20.86 13.39 3.98
#